data_b8dfe0e6cb8a25eb82192db605b3901f
#
_entry.id   b8dfe0e6cb8a25eb82192db605b3901f
#
_cell.length_a   1.000
_cell.length_b   1.000
_cell.length_c   1.000
_cell.angle_alpha   90.00
_cell.angle_beta   90.00
_cell.angle_gamma   90.00
#
_symmetry.space_group_name_H-M   'P 1'
#
loop_
_entity.id
_entity.type
_entity.pdbx_description
1 polymer ?
#
loop_
_entity_poly.entity_id
_entity_poly.type
_entity_poly.pdbx_seq_one_letter_code
_entity_poly.pdbx_strand_id
1 'polypeptide(L)'
;GKLLSAQVGDSLGLVTGIPDEIDWDEEVRLAIEERSSFSGDALTGLEANLRFAGPETIETKIFGRLSAWQNWIFQRPNAVGPEGSLRLYGTGQRAQFDKMRV
;
A
#
# COMPACT_ATOMS: atom_id res chain seq x y z
N GLY A 1 -10.10 -10.58 -26.05
CA GLY A 1 -8.85 -10.01 -25.60
C GLY A 1 -7.67 -10.86 -26.09
N LYS A 2 -6.49 -10.25 -26.21
CA LYS A 2 -5.25 -10.97 -26.58
C LYS A 2 -4.59 -11.50 -25.29
N LEU A 3 -4.17 -12.77 -25.29
CA LEU A 3 -3.33 -13.32 -24.23
C LEU A 3 -1.91 -12.74 -24.35
N LEU A 4 -1.35 -12.32 -23.23
CA LEU A 4 0.02 -11.82 -23.14
C LEU A 4 0.87 -12.83 -22.38
N SER A 5 2.13 -13.03 -22.82
CA SER A 5 3.10 -13.75 -22.00
C SER A 5 3.58 -12.87 -20.84
N ALA A 6 4.19 -13.48 -19.83
CA ALA A 6 4.76 -12.74 -18.69
C ALA A 6 5.80 -11.70 -19.15
N GLN A 7 6.67 -12.05 -20.11
CA GLN A 7 7.68 -11.17 -20.68
C GLN A 7 7.07 -9.94 -21.37
N VAL A 8 5.99 -10.14 -22.12
CA VAL A 8 5.26 -9.02 -22.74
C VAL A 8 4.59 -8.17 -21.69
N GLY A 9 4.01 -8.79 -20.65
CA GLY A 9 3.45 -8.08 -19.50
C GLY A 9 4.47 -7.21 -18.79
N ASP A 10 5.66 -7.72 -18.58
CA ASP A 10 6.79 -7.00 -17.97
C ASP A 10 7.23 -5.81 -18.84
N SER A 11 7.45 -6.03 -20.12
CA SER A 11 7.83 -4.96 -21.05
C SER A 11 6.81 -3.83 -21.16
N LEU A 12 5.55 -4.12 -20.86
CA LEU A 12 4.44 -3.15 -20.81
C LEU A 12 4.22 -2.53 -19.41
N GLY A 13 5.00 -2.93 -18.42
CA GLY A 13 4.84 -2.45 -17.04
C GLY A 13 3.57 -2.95 -16.35
N LEU A 14 3.02 -4.08 -16.78
CA LEU A 14 1.80 -4.66 -16.20
C LEU A 14 2.06 -5.59 -15.02
N VAL A 15 3.31 -6.03 -14.84
CA VAL A 15 3.75 -6.89 -13.74
C VAL A 15 5.01 -6.31 -13.11
N THR A 16 5.27 -6.63 -11.85
CA THR A 16 6.42 -6.12 -11.09
C THR A 16 7.62 -7.07 -11.09
N GLY A 17 7.46 -8.26 -11.61
CA GLY A 17 8.51 -9.25 -11.72
C GLY A 17 8.01 -10.51 -12.40
N ILE A 18 8.94 -11.31 -12.91
CA ILE A 18 8.70 -12.59 -13.59
C ILE A 18 9.70 -13.63 -13.07
N PRO A 19 9.57 -14.05 -11.80
CA PRO A 19 10.44 -15.09 -11.25
C PRO A 19 10.27 -16.39 -12.03
N ASP A 20 11.33 -17.20 -12.09
CA ASP A 20 11.26 -18.53 -12.67
C ASP A 20 10.59 -19.54 -11.71
N GLU A 21 10.44 -20.79 -12.15
CA GLU A 21 9.78 -21.83 -11.35
C GLU A 21 10.55 -22.17 -10.07
N ILE A 22 11.88 -22.01 -10.07
CA ILE A 22 12.72 -22.34 -8.93
C ILE A 22 12.57 -21.31 -7.82
N ASP A 23 12.52 -20.03 -8.20
CA ASP A 23 12.49 -18.92 -7.27
C ASP A 23 11.06 -18.46 -6.93
N TRP A 24 10.03 -19.01 -7.58
CA TRP A 24 8.63 -18.58 -7.46
C TRP A 24 8.13 -18.52 -6.02
N ASP A 25 8.26 -19.60 -5.27
CA ASP A 25 7.74 -19.69 -3.91
C ASP A 25 8.45 -18.70 -2.96
N GLU A 26 9.76 -18.54 -3.13
CA GLU A 26 10.55 -17.62 -2.33
C GLU A 26 10.20 -16.15 -2.66
N GLU A 27 10.09 -15.80 -3.93
CA GLU A 27 9.72 -14.45 -4.36
C GLU A 27 8.29 -14.08 -3.90
N VAL A 28 7.36 -15.01 -3.98
CA VAL A 28 6.00 -14.81 -3.46
C VAL A 28 6.03 -14.62 -1.95
N ARG A 29 6.80 -15.44 -1.22
CA ARG A 29 6.95 -15.31 0.23
C ARG A 29 7.51 -13.95 0.62
N LEU A 30 8.59 -13.50 -0.03
CA LEU A 30 9.19 -12.18 0.21
C LEU A 30 8.22 -11.05 -0.08
N ALA A 31 7.48 -11.13 -1.19
CA ALA A 31 6.48 -10.13 -1.54
C ALA A 31 5.34 -10.03 -0.50
N ILE A 32 4.91 -11.15 0.06
CA ILE A 32 3.90 -11.19 1.13
C ILE A 32 4.47 -10.59 2.43
N GLU A 33 5.68 -10.97 2.82
CA GLU A 33 6.34 -10.46 4.03
C GLU A 33 6.55 -8.94 3.95
N GLU A 34 7.00 -8.43 2.82
CA GLU A 34 7.16 -7.00 2.59
C GLU A 34 5.82 -6.26 2.80
N ARG A 35 4.77 -6.71 2.14
CA ARG A 35 3.43 -6.10 2.24
C ARG A 35 2.85 -6.20 3.65
N SER A 36 3.08 -7.30 4.34
CA SER A 36 2.62 -7.49 5.71
C SER A 36 3.37 -6.62 6.73
N SER A 37 4.52 -6.05 6.34
CA SER A 37 5.27 -5.10 7.15
C SER A 37 4.76 -3.66 7.08
N PHE A 38 3.88 -3.37 6.11
CA PHE A 38 3.31 -2.03 5.94
C PHE A 38 2.25 -1.74 6.99
N SER A 39 1.97 -0.46 7.20
CA SER A 39 0.84 -0.04 8.03
C SER A 39 -0.47 -0.53 7.42
N GLY A 40 -1.28 -1.26 8.20
CA GLY A 40 -2.61 -1.69 7.78
C GLY A 40 -3.54 -0.52 7.48
N ASP A 41 -3.42 0.58 8.22
CA ASP A 41 -4.17 1.80 7.95
C ASP A 41 -3.80 2.42 6.59
N ALA A 42 -2.50 2.46 6.26
CA ALA A 42 -2.05 2.95 4.96
C ALA A 42 -2.52 2.06 3.81
N LEU A 43 -2.49 0.74 3.99
CA LEU A 43 -3.00 -0.21 2.99
C LEU A 43 -4.51 -0.08 2.81
N THR A 44 -5.26 0.17 3.88
CA THR A 44 -6.72 0.42 3.82
C THR A 44 -7.03 1.65 2.99
N GLY A 45 -6.32 2.76 3.23
CA GLY A 45 -6.47 3.98 2.44
C GLY A 45 -6.08 3.79 0.98
N LEU A 46 -4.99 3.08 0.71
CA LEU A 46 -4.54 2.74 -0.64
C LEU A 46 -5.60 1.91 -1.39
N GLU A 47 -6.09 0.83 -0.78
CA GLU A 47 -7.11 -0.02 -1.37
C GLU A 47 -8.39 0.75 -1.67
N ALA A 48 -8.86 1.58 -0.75
CA ALA A 48 -10.05 2.39 -0.95
C ALA A 48 -9.90 3.35 -2.14
N ASN A 49 -8.73 3.98 -2.29
CA ASN A 49 -8.46 4.85 -3.43
C ASN A 49 -8.41 4.10 -4.77
N LEU A 50 -7.89 2.89 -4.78
CA LEU A 50 -7.84 2.06 -5.99
C LEU A 50 -9.22 1.48 -6.35
N ARG A 51 -10.01 1.10 -5.35
CA ARG A 51 -11.34 0.50 -5.55
C ARG A 51 -12.34 1.45 -6.19
N PHE A 52 -12.26 2.72 -5.87
CA PHE A 52 -13.14 3.76 -6.36
C PHE A 52 -12.52 4.58 -7.49
N ALA A 53 -11.62 3.98 -8.25
CA ALA A 53 -11.06 4.60 -9.44
C ALA A 53 -12.17 4.86 -10.49
N GLY A 54 -12.19 6.06 -11.05
CA GLY A 54 -13.18 6.46 -12.04
C GLY A 54 -12.98 7.90 -12.47
N PRO A 55 -13.86 8.41 -13.36
CA PRO A 55 -13.83 9.80 -13.77
C PRO A 55 -14.22 10.68 -12.59
N GLU A 56 -13.25 11.46 -12.10
CA GLU A 56 -13.43 12.40 -11.00
C GLU A 56 -12.79 13.74 -11.35
N THR A 57 -13.32 14.81 -10.78
CA THR A 57 -12.67 16.11 -10.83
C THR A 57 -11.48 16.13 -9.85
N ILE A 58 -10.59 17.09 -10.02
CA ILE A 58 -9.46 17.27 -9.09
C ILE A 58 -9.95 17.61 -7.67
N GLU A 59 -11.02 18.37 -7.57
CA GLU A 59 -11.63 18.76 -6.29
C GLU A 59 -12.15 17.54 -5.54
N THR A 60 -12.85 16.62 -6.21
CA THR A 60 -13.35 15.40 -5.57
C THR A 60 -12.21 14.47 -5.17
N LYS A 61 -11.12 14.42 -5.94
CA LYS A 61 -9.91 13.68 -5.55
C LYS A 61 -9.26 14.24 -4.30
N ILE A 62 -9.20 15.56 -4.18
CA ILE A 62 -8.62 16.23 -3.00
C ILE A 62 -9.54 16.06 -1.78
N PHE A 63 -10.78 16.50 -1.87
CA PHE A 63 -11.67 16.59 -0.70
C PHE A 63 -12.33 15.26 -0.34
N GLY A 64 -12.71 14.46 -1.32
CA GLY A 64 -13.35 13.17 -1.10
C GLY A 64 -12.37 12.03 -0.81
N ARG A 65 -11.09 12.18 -1.15
CA ARG A 65 -10.07 11.14 -0.97
C ARG A 65 -8.92 11.58 -0.09
N LEU A 66 -8.06 12.47 -0.55
CA LEU A 66 -6.87 12.88 0.20
C LEU A 66 -7.22 13.41 1.58
N SER A 67 -8.05 14.46 1.66
CA SER A 67 -8.40 15.08 2.92
C SER A 67 -9.18 14.14 3.84
N ALA A 68 -10.13 13.36 3.29
CA ALA A 68 -10.92 12.42 4.08
C ALA A 68 -10.04 11.32 4.69
N TRP A 69 -9.17 10.69 3.89
CA TRP A 69 -8.27 9.64 4.38
C TRP A 69 -7.17 10.18 5.29
N GLN A 70 -6.67 11.38 5.04
CA GLN A 70 -5.73 12.04 5.94
C GLN A 70 -6.37 12.32 7.31
N ASN A 71 -7.58 12.85 7.35
CA ASN A 71 -8.29 13.08 8.60
C ASN A 71 -8.56 11.79 9.36
N TRP A 72 -8.88 10.72 8.65
CA TRP A 72 -9.06 9.39 9.25
C TRP A 72 -7.76 8.84 9.83
N ILE A 73 -6.67 8.83 9.06
CA ILE A 73 -5.40 8.21 9.50
C ILE A 73 -4.77 8.98 10.67
N PHE A 74 -4.96 10.28 10.75
CA PHE A 74 -4.45 11.09 11.87
C PHE A 74 -5.16 10.83 13.21
N GLN A 75 -6.17 9.99 13.23
CA GLN A 75 -6.84 9.51 14.44
C GLN A 75 -6.44 8.08 14.80
N ARG A 76 -5.63 7.43 13.97
CA ARG A 76 -5.26 6.02 14.14
C ARG A 76 -4.02 5.86 15.02
N PRO A 77 -4.04 4.93 16.02
CA PRO A 77 -2.90 4.71 16.91
C PRO A 77 -1.60 4.37 16.19
N ASN A 78 -1.68 3.58 15.12
CA ASN A 78 -0.50 3.21 14.31
C ASN A 78 0.11 4.38 13.53
N ALA A 79 -0.60 5.48 13.39
CA ALA A 79 -0.08 6.71 12.79
C ALA A 79 0.43 7.69 13.85
N VAL A 80 -0.39 8.03 14.85
CA VAL A 80 -0.12 9.13 15.79
C VAL A 80 0.24 8.69 17.20
N GLY A 81 0.11 7.41 17.53
CA GLY A 81 0.50 6.85 18.81
C GLY A 81 2.02 6.90 19.06
N PRO A 82 2.49 6.53 20.26
CA PRO A 82 3.91 6.63 20.64
C PRO A 82 4.86 5.89 19.69
N GLU A 83 4.44 4.76 19.12
CA GLU A 83 5.21 3.94 18.19
C GLU A 83 4.76 4.12 16.75
N GLY A 84 3.86 5.07 16.50
CA GLY A 84 3.27 5.34 15.19
C GLY A 84 4.21 6.09 14.25
N SER A 85 3.94 5.96 12.95
CA SER A 85 4.81 6.49 11.89
C SER A 85 5.02 7.99 11.98
N LEU A 86 3.97 8.76 12.29
CA LEU A 86 4.06 10.22 12.38
C LEU A 86 4.84 10.66 13.62
N ARG A 87 4.68 9.95 14.73
CA ARG A 87 5.38 10.27 15.98
C ARG A 87 6.88 10.03 15.87
N LEU A 88 7.27 8.96 15.19
CA LEU A 88 8.66 8.57 15.02
C LEU A 88 9.34 9.19 13.79
N TYR A 89 8.59 9.92 12.96
CA TYR A 89 9.14 10.56 11.78
C TYR A 89 10.30 11.50 12.13
N GLY A 90 11.43 11.34 11.45
CA GLY A 90 12.64 12.14 11.68
C GLY A 90 13.49 11.72 12.88
N THR A 91 13.07 10.71 13.68
CA THR A 91 13.85 10.23 14.83
C THR A 91 14.88 9.17 14.48
N GLY A 92 14.84 8.61 13.27
CA GLY A 92 15.64 7.46 12.86
C GLY A 92 15.13 6.12 13.39
N GLN A 93 14.08 6.13 14.19
CA GLN A 93 13.44 4.89 14.70
C GLN A 93 12.39 4.37 13.72
N ARG A 94 12.27 3.05 13.63
CA ARG A 94 11.26 2.39 12.82
C ARG A 94 9.95 2.32 13.58
N ALA A 95 8.85 2.70 12.92
CA ALA A 95 7.51 2.55 13.48
C ALA A 95 7.16 1.08 13.71
N GLN A 96 6.40 0.82 14.76
CA GLN A 96 5.84 -0.49 15.05
C GLN A 96 4.32 -0.43 14.97
N PHE A 97 3.75 -1.35 14.19
CA PHE A 97 2.32 -1.37 13.94
C PHE A 97 1.65 -2.50 14.69
N ASP A 98 0.67 -2.14 15.50
CA ASP A 98 -0.24 -3.11 16.10
C ASP A 98 -1.25 -3.57 15.05
N LYS A 99 -1.08 -4.79 14.57
CA LYS A 99 -1.92 -5.38 13.52
C LYS A 99 -3.36 -5.66 13.98
N MET A 100 -3.62 -5.63 15.28
CA MET A 100 -4.96 -5.82 15.84
C MET A 100 -5.78 -4.51 15.89
N ARG A 101 -5.17 -3.40 15.57
CA ARG A 101 -5.79 -2.06 15.61
C ARG A 101 -5.95 -1.41 14.24
N VAL A 102 -6.17 -2.21 13.26
CA VAL A 102 -6.45 -1.74 11.90
C VAL A 102 -7.95 -1.64 11.62
#